data_0fbe2865aaae7731ae9fd6543e6c03e5
#
_entry.id   0fbe2865aaae7731ae9fd6543e6c03e5
#
_cell.length_a   1.000
_cell.length_b   1.000
_cell.length_c   1.000
_cell.angle_alpha   90.00
_cell.angle_beta   90.00
_cell.angle_gamma   90.00
#
_symmetry.space_group_name_H-M   'P 1'
#
loop_
_entity.id
_entity.type
_entity.pdbx_description
1 polymer ?
#
loop_
_entity_poly.entity_id
_entity_poly.type
_entity_poly.pdbx_seq_one_letter_code
_entity_poly.pdbx_strand_id
1 'polypeptide(L)'
;AYERVYQVSIHDELTGLYNRTYCNRCLHKEGALGDARGFLYMDMDNFKLYNDLYGEQTGDRILKWCAKKLQENAENGKVFRVGSNEFLISVPETGSKTLVALAEKLTHAVQENGLDKPQVMQPITFSVGVAWYPGLASDAPDLFQKAKRAAFYAKQNGKNRIQVYEGNIDEERRNKGTGYEQVAPTVYALVAAIDAKDSFTFQHSTNVSQ
;
A
#
# COMPACT_ATOMS: atom_id res chain seq x y z
N ALA A 1 7.04 33.40 -9.65
CA ALA A 1 7.54 32.99 -8.34
C ALA A 1 6.46 32.29 -7.48
N TYR A 2 5.27 32.86 -7.36
CA TYR A 2 4.18 32.35 -6.52
C TYR A 2 3.66 30.98 -6.99
N GLU A 3 3.50 30.80 -8.28
CA GLU A 3 3.01 29.56 -8.91
C GLU A 3 3.99 28.38 -8.70
N ARG A 4 5.28 28.66 -8.74
CA ARG A 4 6.33 27.65 -8.49
C ARG A 4 6.36 27.18 -7.02
N VAL A 5 6.16 28.10 -6.07
CA VAL A 5 6.06 27.79 -4.63
C VAL A 5 4.80 26.96 -4.35
N TYR A 6 3.67 27.28 -5.01
CA TYR A 6 2.44 26.53 -4.87
C TYR A 6 2.58 25.11 -5.44
N GLN A 7 3.17 24.93 -6.60
CA GLN A 7 3.40 23.62 -7.23
C GLN A 7 4.28 22.72 -6.37
N VAL A 8 5.38 23.25 -5.82
CA VAL A 8 6.24 22.51 -4.87
C VAL A 8 5.48 22.13 -3.61
N SER A 9 4.48 22.92 -3.18
CA SER A 9 3.70 22.64 -1.97
C SER A 9 2.64 21.55 -2.12
N ILE A 10 2.25 21.18 -3.34
CA ILE A 10 1.19 20.20 -3.60
C ILE A 10 1.65 18.92 -4.30
N HIS A 11 2.88 18.89 -4.81
CA HIS A 11 3.45 17.73 -5.50
C HIS A 11 4.53 17.02 -4.68
N ASP A 12 4.68 15.74 -4.91
CA ASP A 12 5.77 14.91 -4.39
C ASP A 12 7.01 15.10 -5.27
N GLU A 13 8.13 15.47 -4.67
CA GLU A 13 9.36 15.82 -5.40
C GLU A 13 9.95 14.64 -6.19
N LEU A 14 9.79 13.41 -5.70
CA LEU A 14 10.33 12.23 -6.35
C LEU A 14 9.52 11.82 -7.57
N THR A 15 8.18 11.79 -7.43
CA THR A 15 7.29 11.19 -8.42
C THR A 15 6.53 12.19 -9.26
N GLY A 16 6.45 13.45 -8.84
CA GLY A 16 5.65 14.49 -9.48
C GLY A 16 4.14 14.37 -9.27
N LEU A 17 3.67 13.33 -8.60
CA LEU A 17 2.26 13.16 -8.24
C LEU A 17 1.83 14.18 -7.18
N TYR A 18 0.53 14.31 -6.95
CA TYR A 18 0.06 15.06 -5.78
C TYR A 18 0.57 14.42 -4.49
N ASN A 19 1.01 15.26 -3.55
CA ASN A 19 1.56 14.80 -2.29
C ASN A 19 0.48 14.53 -1.22
N ARG A 20 0.88 13.91 -0.13
CA ARG A 20 0.02 13.59 1.03
C ARG A 20 -0.65 14.83 1.64
N THR A 21 0.07 15.94 1.72
CA THR A 21 -0.47 17.21 2.28
C THR A 21 -1.62 17.72 1.44
N TYR A 22 -1.50 17.68 0.13
CA TYR A 22 -2.57 18.07 -0.76
C TYR A 22 -3.73 17.08 -0.75
N CYS A 23 -3.44 15.78 -0.68
CA CYS A 23 -4.46 14.75 -0.47
C CYS A 23 -5.30 15.06 0.76
N ASN A 24 -4.68 15.26 1.93
CA ASN A 24 -5.38 15.58 3.17
C ASN A 24 -6.24 16.84 3.04
N ARG A 25 -5.74 17.88 2.37
CA ARG A 25 -6.56 19.08 2.08
C ARG A 25 -7.80 18.75 1.25
N CYS A 26 -7.66 17.91 0.23
CA CYS A 26 -8.80 17.51 -0.61
C CYS A 26 -9.82 16.67 0.18
N LEU A 27 -9.37 15.81 1.10
CA LEU A 27 -10.27 14.98 1.92
C LEU A 27 -11.12 15.81 2.89
N HIS A 28 -10.56 16.91 3.43
CA HIS A 28 -11.24 17.74 4.45
C HIS A 28 -11.94 18.97 3.91
N LYS A 29 -11.83 19.26 2.60
CA LYS A 29 -12.51 20.38 1.99
C LYS A 29 -13.90 19.95 1.55
N GLU A 30 -14.95 20.58 2.11
CA GLU A 30 -16.34 20.35 1.70
C GLU A 30 -16.50 20.52 0.18
N GLY A 31 -17.17 19.58 -0.47
CA GLY A 31 -17.39 19.58 -1.92
C GLY A 31 -16.16 19.32 -2.79
N ALA A 32 -14.97 19.13 -2.21
CA ALA A 32 -13.73 18.92 -3.00
C ALA A 32 -13.75 17.61 -3.78
N LEU A 33 -14.53 16.62 -3.35
CA LEU A 33 -14.65 15.32 -4.00
C LEU A 33 -15.91 15.19 -4.88
N GLY A 34 -16.82 16.16 -4.87
CA GLY A 34 -18.12 16.05 -5.56
C GLY A 34 -19.05 15.04 -4.89
N ASP A 35 -20.23 14.81 -5.53
CA ASP A 35 -21.32 14.00 -4.97
C ASP A 35 -21.08 12.49 -5.02
N ALA A 36 -20.15 12.04 -5.83
CA ALA A 36 -19.83 10.62 -6.02
C ALA A 36 -18.33 10.42 -6.33
N ARG A 37 -17.69 9.48 -5.64
CA ARG A 37 -16.25 9.19 -5.78
C ARG A 37 -15.91 7.74 -5.48
N GLY A 38 -14.98 7.19 -6.30
CA GLY A 38 -14.28 5.96 -5.99
C GLY A 38 -12.84 6.23 -5.57
N PHE A 39 -12.36 5.47 -4.59
CA PHE A 39 -10.96 5.46 -4.16
C PHE A 39 -10.35 4.09 -4.39
N LEU A 40 -9.18 4.09 -5.01
CA LEU A 40 -8.29 2.95 -5.07
C LEU A 40 -7.05 3.27 -4.24
N TYR A 41 -6.91 2.62 -3.11
CA TYR A 41 -5.71 2.71 -2.28
C TYR A 41 -4.75 1.59 -2.70
N MET A 42 -3.58 1.95 -3.21
CA MET A 42 -2.61 1.01 -3.76
C MET A 42 -1.34 1.03 -2.90
N ASP A 43 -1.01 -0.10 -2.29
CA ASP A 43 0.20 -0.30 -1.49
C ASP A 43 1.12 -1.27 -2.23
N MET A 44 2.31 -0.80 -2.63
CA MET A 44 3.28 -1.63 -3.34
C MET A 44 3.79 -2.74 -2.43
N ASP A 45 3.70 -3.96 -2.93
CA ASP A 45 4.14 -5.14 -2.20
C ASP A 45 5.66 -5.23 -2.14
N ASN A 46 6.17 -5.62 -0.98
CA ASN A 46 7.59 -5.93 -0.77
C ASN A 46 8.56 -4.80 -1.12
N PHE A 47 8.15 -3.51 -1.09
CA PHE A 47 9.00 -2.39 -1.49
C PHE A 47 10.33 -2.34 -0.73
N LYS A 48 10.32 -2.64 0.57
CA LYS A 48 11.56 -2.74 1.36
C LYS A 48 12.52 -3.77 0.77
N LEU A 49 12.02 -4.92 0.31
CA LEU A 49 12.87 -5.95 -0.32
C LEU A 49 13.54 -5.44 -1.60
N TYR A 50 12.86 -4.61 -2.41
CA TYR A 50 13.52 -3.99 -3.57
C TYR A 50 14.67 -3.08 -3.16
N ASN A 51 14.47 -2.25 -2.12
CA ASN A 51 15.55 -1.40 -1.60
C ASN A 51 16.71 -2.23 -1.03
N ASP A 52 16.41 -3.28 -0.30
CA ASP A 52 17.43 -4.17 0.30
C ASP A 52 18.23 -4.93 -0.76
N LEU A 53 17.60 -5.38 -1.86
CA LEU A 53 18.25 -6.16 -2.92
C LEU A 53 18.93 -5.30 -4.00
N TYR A 54 18.33 -4.16 -4.35
CA TYR A 54 18.76 -3.37 -5.52
C TYR A 54 19.20 -1.94 -5.18
N GLY A 55 19.14 -1.57 -3.90
CA GLY A 55 19.48 -0.24 -3.40
C GLY A 55 18.36 0.79 -3.57
N GLU A 56 18.42 1.85 -2.76
CA GLU A 56 17.40 2.92 -2.70
C GLU A 56 17.20 3.63 -4.05
N GLN A 57 18.28 3.83 -4.82
CA GLN A 57 18.18 4.45 -6.15
C GLN A 57 17.31 3.62 -7.12
N THR A 58 17.35 2.29 -7.02
CA THR A 58 16.46 1.43 -7.80
C THR A 58 15.03 1.49 -7.29
N GLY A 59 14.84 1.54 -5.96
CA GLY A 59 13.54 1.78 -5.36
C GLY A 59 12.90 3.09 -5.83
N ASP A 60 13.67 4.16 -5.88
CA ASP A 60 13.22 5.45 -6.41
C ASP A 60 12.82 5.38 -7.90
N ARG A 61 13.58 4.64 -8.70
CA ARG A 61 13.22 4.40 -10.11
C ARG A 61 11.94 3.60 -10.24
N ILE A 62 11.73 2.59 -9.39
CA ILE A 62 10.48 1.81 -9.34
C ILE A 62 9.30 2.74 -8.99
N LEU A 63 9.44 3.59 -7.99
CA LEU A 63 8.40 4.56 -7.59
C LEU A 63 8.06 5.53 -8.72
N LYS A 64 9.07 6.07 -9.41
CA LYS A 64 8.87 6.95 -10.58
C LYS A 64 8.17 6.23 -11.73
N TRP A 65 8.57 5.00 -12.01
CA TRP A 65 7.93 4.16 -13.03
C TRP A 65 6.46 3.92 -12.71
N CYS A 66 6.16 3.48 -11.49
CA CYS A 66 4.78 3.24 -11.06
C CYS A 66 3.95 4.52 -11.11
N ALA A 67 4.47 5.63 -10.60
CA ALA A 67 3.79 6.93 -10.63
C ALA A 67 3.42 7.36 -12.07
N LYS A 68 4.36 7.24 -13.01
CA LYS A 68 4.13 7.52 -14.42
C LYS A 68 3.02 6.64 -14.99
N LYS A 69 3.08 5.32 -14.76
CA LYS A 69 2.08 4.38 -15.25
C LYS A 69 0.70 4.59 -14.65
N LEU A 70 0.64 4.87 -13.35
CA LEU A 70 -0.62 5.18 -12.68
C LEU A 70 -1.24 6.47 -13.25
N GLN A 71 -0.45 7.51 -13.43
CA GLN A 71 -0.93 8.79 -13.96
C GLN A 71 -1.40 8.69 -15.42
N GLU A 72 -0.68 7.95 -16.27
CA GLU A 72 -1.05 7.72 -17.67
C GLU A 72 -2.35 6.92 -17.82
N ASN A 73 -2.69 6.05 -16.86
CA ASN A 73 -3.81 5.11 -16.95
C ASN A 73 -4.98 5.43 -16.01
N ALA A 74 -4.86 6.44 -15.13
CA ALA A 74 -5.90 6.80 -14.18
C ALA A 74 -7.12 7.52 -14.81
N GLU A 75 -7.14 7.72 -16.13
CA GLU A 75 -8.21 8.39 -16.87
C GLU A 75 -8.49 9.79 -16.29
N ASN A 76 -9.72 10.05 -15.83
CA ASN A 76 -10.08 11.32 -15.19
C ASN A 76 -9.76 11.38 -13.69
N GLY A 77 -8.97 10.43 -13.21
CA GLY A 77 -8.59 10.31 -11.78
C GLY A 77 -7.48 11.27 -11.38
N LYS A 78 -7.50 11.66 -10.10
CA LYS A 78 -6.36 12.31 -9.46
C LYS A 78 -5.50 11.26 -8.77
N VAL A 79 -4.20 11.29 -9.02
CA VAL A 79 -3.24 10.35 -8.44
C VAL A 79 -2.41 11.06 -7.39
N PHE A 80 -2.35 10.49 -6.19
CA PHE A 80 -1.61 11.00 -5.04
C PHE A 80 -0.60 9.96 -4.58
N ARG A 81 0.57 10.42 -4.14
CA ARG A 81 1.47 9.64 -3.32
C ARG A 81 1.20 9.96 -1.85
N VAL A 82 0.67 9.00 -1.11
CA VAL A 82 0.19 9.20 0.27
C VAL A 82 1.09 8.57 1.34
N GLY A 83 2.10 7.82 0.92
CA GLY A 83 3.10 7.19 1.77
C GLY A 83 4.39 6.91 1.01
N SER A 84 5.32 6.17 1.62
CA SER A 84 6.61 5.82 1.00
C SER A 84 6.44 5.01 -0.29
N ASN A 85 5.54 4.04 -0.25
CA ASN A 85 5.20 3.12 -1.34
C ASN A 85 3.67 3.01 -1.53
N GLU A 86 2.92 4.02 -1.09
CA GLU A 86 1.47 4.05 -1.05
C GLU A 86 0.93 5.15 -1.96
N PHE A 87 -0.06 4.80 -2.79
CA PHE A 87 -0.71 5.69 -3.74
C PHE A 87 -2.22 5.68 -3.53
N LEU A 88 -2.86 6.80 -3.79
CA LEU A 88 -4.31 6.93 -3.83
C LEU A 88 -4.73 7.42 -5.20
N ILE A 89 -5.68 6.73 -5.82
CA ILE A 89 -6.35 7.20 -7.04
C ILE A 89 -7.79 7.55 -6.68
N SER A 90 -8.18 8.79 -6.98
CA SER A 90 -9.53 9.31 -6.77
C SER A 90 -10.19 9.55 -8.11
N VAL A 91 -11.28 8.84 -8.38
CA VAL A 91 -12.01 8.92 -9.66
C VAL A 91 -13.48 9.30 -9.44
N PRO A 92 -14.15 9.97 -10.39
CA PRO A 92 -15.57 10.33 -10.30
C PRO A 92 -16.49 9.12 -10.59
N GLU A 93 -16.03 7.93 -10.32
CA GLU A 93 -16.75 6.68 -10.57
C GLU A 93 -17.19 6.04 -9.26
N THR A 94 -18.36 5.42 -9.30
CA THR A 94 -18.92 4.67 -8.17
C THR A 94 -19.43 3.32 -8.67
N GLY A 95 -19.03 2.28 -8.00
CA GLY A 95 -19.49 0.94 -8.36
C GLY A 95 -18.34 -0.04 -8.44
N SER A 96 -18.59 -1.19 -7.86
CA SER A 96 -17.59 -2.23 -7.68
C SER A 96 -16.93 -2.65 -8.99
N LYS A 97 -17.73 -2.96 -10.01
CA LYS A 97 -17.20 -3.50 -11.28
C LYS A 97 -16.27 -2.53 -12.00
N THR A 98 -16.66 -1.26 -12.12
CA THR A 98 -15.87 -0.24 -12.82
C THR A 98 -14.56 0.03 -12.08
N LEU A 99 -14.63 0.15 -10.75
CA LEU A 99 -13.45 0.43 -9.93
C LEU A 99 -12.49 -0.75 -9.87
N VAL A 100 -13.01 -2.00 -9.83
CA VAL A 100 -12.16 -3.20 -9.90
C VAL A 100 -11.49 -3.30 -11.26
N ALA A 101 -12.22 -3.08 -12.36
CA ALA A 101 -11.63 -3.08 -13.71
C ALA A 101 -10.55 -2.01 -13.86
N LEU A 102 -10.75 -0.81 -13.30
CA LEU A 102 -9.73 0.24 -13.28
C LEU A 102 -8.51 -0.20 -12.45
N ALA A 103 -8.71 -0.80 -11.28
CA ALA A 103 -7.62 -1.32 -10.46
C ALA A 103 -6.81 -2.41 -11.19
N GLU A 104 -7.47 -3.32 -11.90
CA GLU A 104 -6.82 -4.34 -12.73
C GLU A 104 -6.00 -3.70 -13.86
N LYS A 105 -6.57 -2.72 -14.57
CA LYS A 105 -5.86 -1.96 -15.59
C LYS A 105 -4.61 -1.29 -15.04
N LEU A 106 -4.70 -0.61 -13.89
CA LEU A 106 -3.58 0.07 -13.27
C LEU A 106 -2.49 -0.89 -12.80
N THR A 107 -2.86 -1.99 -12.16
CA THR A 107 -1.90 -3.02 -11.72
C THR A 107 -1.22 -3.70 -12.90
N HIS A 108 -1.94 -3.93 -14.00
CA HIS A 108 -1.36 -4.47 -15.23
C HIS A 108 -0.38 -3.49 -15.89
N ALA A 109 -0.75 -2.19 -15.97
CA ALA A 109 0.08 -1.16 -16.60
C ALA A 109 1.46 -1.02 -15.95
N VAL A 110 1.58 -1.17 -14.62
CA VAL A 110 2.89 -1.13 -13.95
C VAL A 110 3.76 -2.37 -14.23
N GLN A 111 3.15 -3.48 -14.63
CA GLN A 111 3.85 -4.72 -14.97
C GLN A 111 4.29 -4.76 -16.44
N GLU A 112 3.73 -3.92 -17.30
CA GLU A 112 4.11 -3.84 -18.71
C GLU A 112 5.61 -3.55 -18.88
N ASN A 113 6.16 -4.04 -19.97
CA ASN A 113 7.53 -3.73 -20.36
C ASN A 113 7.62 -2.31 -20.93
N GLY A 114 8.73 -1.64 -20.69
CA GLY A 114 8.99 -0.30 -21.21
C GLY A 114 10.46 0.05 -21.05
N LEU A 115 10.95 1.00 -21.86
CA LEU A 115 12.36 1.42 -21.88
C LEU A 115 12.83 1.92 -20.52
N ASP A 116 11.95 2.62 -19.78
CA ASP A 116 12.27 3.21 -18.48
C ASP A 116 11.99 2.26 -17.31
N LYS A 117 11.46 1.05 -17.56
CA LYS A 117 11.15 0.10 -16.50
C LYS A 117 12.43 -0.38 -15.81
N PRO A 118 12.53 -0.27 -14.49
CA PRO A 118 13.66 -0.80 -13.74
C PRO A 118 13.79 -2.31 -13.93
N GLN A 119 15.02 -2.76 -14.17
CA GLN A 119 15.36 -4.19 -14.30
C GLN A 119 15.41 -4.82 -12.92
N VAL A 120 14.33 -5.49 -12.54
CA VAL A 120 14.20 -6.23 -11.28
C VAL A 120 13.68 -7.63 -11.57
N MET A 121 14.16 -8.63 -10.82
CA MET A 121 13.78 -10.02 -11.04
C MET A 121 12.35 -10.31 -10.58
N GLN A 122 11.91 -9.68 -9.50
CA GLN A 122 10.57 -9.87 -8.98
C GLN A 122 9.58 -8.94 -9.71
N PRO A 123 8.35 -9.41 -9.98
CA PRO A 123 7.31 -8.56 -10.54
C PRO A 123 6.88 -7.48 -9.55
N ILE A 124 6.72 -6.25 -10.02
CA ILE A 124 6.16 -5.16 -9.22
C ILE A 124 4.65 -5.41 -9.05
N THR A 125 4.21 -5.63 -7.82
CA THR A 125 2.81 -5.91 -7.50
C THR A 125 2.27 -4.94 -6.46
N PHE A 126 0.94 -4.86 -6.39
CA PHE A 126 0.21 -4.02 -5.46
C PHE A 126 -0.87 -4.80 -4.72
N SER A 127 -1.04 -4.50 -3.46
CA SER A 127 -2.25 -4.78 -2.70
C SER A 127 -3.17 -3.57 -2.83
N VAL A 128 -4.34 -3.76 -3.41
CA VAL A 128 -5.25 -2.66 -3.75
C VAL A 128 -6.54 -2.76 -2.95
N GLY A 129 -6.92 -1.66 -2.30
CA GLY A 129 -8.21 -1.53 -1.65
C GLY A 129 -9.12 -0.59 -2.43
N VAL A 130 -10.36 -1.00 -2.61
CA VAL A 130 -11.39 -0.28 -3.37
C VAL A 130 -12.55 0.07 -2.47
N ALA A 131 -12.97 1.33 -2.49
CA ALA A 131 -14.18 1.81 -1.83
C ALA A 131 -14.77 2.97 -2.62
N TRP A 132 -16.07 3.29 -2.40
CA TRP A 132 -16.75 4.39 -3.08
C TRP A 132 -17.76 5.11 -2.17
N TYR A 133 -18.07 6.34 -2.55
CA TYR A 133 -19.06 7.21 -1.92
C TYR A 133 -20.03 7.76 -3.00
N PRO A 134 -21.32 7.86 -2.72
CA PRO A 134 -22.05 7.25 -1.59
C PRO A 134 -22.17 5.73 -1.75
N GLY A 135 -22.48 5.05 -0.66
CA GLY A 135 -22.73 3.61 -0.65
C GLY A 135 -21.92 2.88 0.40
N LEU A 136 -20.59 3.01 0.39
CA LEU A 136 -19.72 2.37 1.39
C LEU A 136 -19.18 3.34 2.45
N ALA A 137 -19.17 4.64 2.20
CA ALA A 137 -18.59 5.64 3.08
C ALA A 137 -19.58 6.78 3.37
N SER A 138 -19.39 7.47 4.51
CA SER A 138 -20.18 8.63 4.93
C SER A 138 -19.63 9.94 4.37
N ASP A 139 -18.31 10.03 4.23
CA ASP A 139 -17.58 11.20 3.75
C ASP A 139 -16.22 10.79 3.14
N ALA A 140 -15.44 11.77 2.72
CA ALA A 140 -14.15 11.53 2.07
C ALA A 140 -13.07 10.97 3.03
N PRO A 141 -12.91 11.46 4.26
CA PRO A 141 -12.02 10.85 5.23
C PRO A 141 -12.37 9.39 5.53
N ASP A 142 -13.65 9.07 5.71
CA ASP A 142 -14.14 7.71 5.94
C ASP A 142 -13.88 6.82 4.71
N LEU A 143 -14.13 7.35 3.50
CA LEU A 143 -13.82 6.67 2.24
C LEU A 143 -12.34 6.30 2.13
N PHE A 144 -11.45 7.24 2.49
CA PHE A 144 -10.01 6.99 2.51
C PHE A 144 -9.63 5.87 3.47
N GLN A 145 -10.18 5.88 4.68
CA GLN A 145 -9.90 4.85 5.69
C GLN A 145 -10.41 3.48 5.23
N LYS A 146 -11.58 3.42 4.61
CA LYS A 146 -12.16 2.17 4.09
C LYS A 146 -11.35 1.58 2.94
N ALA A 147 -10.93 2.41 1.98
CA ALA A 147 -10.04 1.96 0.91
C ALA A 147 -8.68 1.47 1.47
N LYS A 148 -8.10 2.19 2.43
CA LYS A 148 -6.86 1.80 3.08
C LYS A 148 -6.99 0.48 3.84
N ARG A 149 -8.09 0.26 4.57
CA ARG A 149 -8.37 -1.01 5.27
C ARG A 149 -8.49 -2.17 4.31
N ALA A 150 -9.18 -1.99 3.19
CA ALA A 150 -9.29 -3.01 2.16
C ALA A 150 -7.93 -3.39 1.56
N ALA A 151 -7.05 -2.41 1.29
CA ALA A 151 -5.68 -2.66 0.83
C ALA A 151 -4.85 -3.44 1.87
N PHE A 152 -4.97 -3.07 3.14
CA PHE A 152 -4.31 -3.80 4.23
C PHE A 152 -4.80 -5.25 4.30
N TYR A 153 -6.10 -5.50 4.11
CA TYR A 153 -6.67 -6.84 4.07
C TYR A 153 -6.15 -7.64 2.86
N ALA A 154 -6.07 -7.01 1.69
CA ALA A 154 -5.44 -7.59 0.50
C ALA A 154 -4.00 -8.04 0.79
N LYS A 155 -3.24 -7.20 1.51
CA LYS A 155 -1.85 -7.47 1.88
C LYS A 155 -1.71 -8.66 2.82
N GLN A 156 -2.61 -8.78 3.81
CA GLN A 156 -2.64 -9.92 4.74
C GLN A 156 -3.07 -11.24 4.09
N ASN A 157 -3.92 -11.20 3.05
CA ASN A 157 -4.44 -12.38 2.39
C ASN A 157 -3.62 -12.83 1.18
N GLY A 158 -2.33 -12.51 1.14
CA GLY A 158 -1.38 -13.03 0.15
C GLY A 158 -0.88 -12.01 -0.86
N LYS A 159 -1.18 -10.71 -0.69
CA LYS A 159 -0.70 -9.63 -1.56
C LYS A 159 -1.16 -9.78 -3.03
N ASN A 160 -0.67 -8.91 -3.93
CA ASN A 160 -0.94 -8.96 -5.37
C ASN A 160 -2.42 -9.23 -5.69
N ARG A 161 -3.30 -8.43 -5.08
CA ARG A 161 -4.75 -8.57 -5.24
C ARG A 161 -5.50 -7.29 -5.02
N ILE A 162 -6.74 -7.28 -5.51
CA ILE A 162 -7.69 -6.20 -5.34
C ILE A 162 -8.74 -6.67 -4.34
N GLN A 163 -8.99 -5.87 -3.32
CA GLN A 163 -10.01 -6.10 -2.31
C GLN A 163 -10.99 -4.93 -2.31
N VAL A 164 -12.25 -5.23 -2.53
CA VAL A 164 -13.34 -4.27 -2.30
C VAL A 164 -13.60 -4.20 -0.79
N TYR A 165 -13.80 -3.00 -0.25
CA TYR A 165 -14.21 -2.85 1.13
C TYR A 165 -15.62 -3.43 1.32
N GLU A 166 -15.74 -4.39 2.21
CA GLU A 166 -17.00 -4.96 2.66
C GLU A 166 -17.17 -4.60 4.14
N GLY A 167 -18.36 -4.16 4.53
CA GLY A 167 -18.63 -3.68 5.90
C GLY A 167 -18.34 -4.70 7.02
N ASN A 168 -18.25 -5.97 6.68
CA ASN A 168 -17.92 -7.08 7.58
C ASN A 168 -16.41 -7.36 7.71
N ILE A 169 -15.54 -6.65 6.98
CA ILE A 169 -14.08 -6.85 7.09
C ILE A 169 -13.60 -6.74 8.55
N ASP A 170 -14.19 -5.83 9.31
CA ASP A 170 -13.86 -5.64 10.72
C ASP A 170 -14.46 -6.75 11.63
N GLU A 171 -15.59 -7.36 11.26
CA GLU A 171 -16.21 -8.47 11.97
C GLU A 171 -15.49 -9.80 11.71
N GLU A 172 -15.06 -10.04 10.48
CA GLU A 172 -14.25 -11.21 10.14
C GLU A 172 -12.90 -11.19 10.88
N ARG A 173 -12.33 -10.01 11.13
CA ARG A 173 -11.11 -9.86 11.91
C ARG A 173 -11.33 -10.20 13.39
N ARG A 174 -12.48 -9.83 13.97
CA ARG A 174 -12.85 -10.22 15.34
C ARG A 174 -13.10 -11.71 15.47
N ASN A 175 -13.67 -12.33 14.45
CA ASN A 175 -14.01 -13.75 14.44
C ASN A 175 -12.81 -14.66 14.10
N LYS A 176 -11.82 -14.17 13.31
CA LYS A 176 -10.60 -14.94 12.98
C LYS A 176 -9.48 -14.80 14.00
N GLY A 177 -9.71 -14.16 15.16
CA GLY A 177 -8.71 -13.88 16.18
C GLY A 177 -7.34 -13.64 15.53
N THR A 178 -6.67 -12.56 15.77
CA THR A 178 -5.41 -12.27 15.07
C THR A 178 -4.55 -13.53 15.10
N GLY A 179 -4.20 -14.12 13.96
CA GLY A 179 -3.36 -15.30 13.88
C GLY A 179 -2.01 -15.13 14.64
N TYR A 180 -1.71 -13.91 15.02
CA TYR A 180 -0.64 -13.52 15.91
C TYR A 180 -0.84 -14.04 17.36
N GLU A 181 -2.08 -14.02 17.88
CA GLU A 181 -2.36 -14.55 19.23
C GLU A 181 -2.26 -16.08 19.28
N GLN A 182 -2.50 -16.75 18.16
CA GLN A 182 -2.35 -18.21 18.07
C GLN A 182 -0.89 -18.64 17.83
N VAL A 183 -0.09 -17.81 17.17
CA VAL A 183 1.31 -18.12 16.81
C VAL A 183 2.30 -17.56 17.84
N ALA A 184 1.96 -16.47 18.53
CA ALA A 184 2.82 -15.84 19.51
C ALA A 184 3.33 -16.83 20.60
N PRO A 185 2.50 -17.68 21.22
CA PRO A 185 2.99 -18.66 22.20
C PRO A 185 4.00 -19.65 21.61
N THR A 186 3.78 -20.08 20.36
CA THR A 186 4.67 -21.01 19.66
C THR A 186 6.00 -20.35 19.29
N VAL A 187 5.98 -19.09 18.86
CA VAL A 187 7.18 -18.30 18.56
C VAL A 187 7.95 -18.01 19.85
N TYR A 188 7.30 -17.63 20.93
CA TYR A 188 7.95 -17.45 22.23
C TYR A 188 8.56 -18.74 22.76
N ALA A 189 7.87 -19.88 22.61
CA ALA A 189 8.40 -21.20 22.99
C ALA A 189 9.63 -21.60 22.15
N LEU A 190 9.63 -21.31 20.85
CA LEU A 190 10.78 -21.55 19.97
C LEU A 190 11.99 -20.66 20.32
N VAL A 191 11.77 -19.38 20.58
CA VAL A 191 12.82 -18.43 21.01
C VAL A 191 13.41 -18.88 22.35
N ALA A 192 12.56 -19.22 23.33
CA ALA A 192 13.01 -19.72 24.63
C ALA A 192 13.80 -21.06 24.51
N ALA A 193 13.41 -21.92 23.57
CA ALA A 193 14.13 -23.18 23.32
C ALA A 193 15.51 -22.95 22.67
N ILE A 194 15.65 -21.94 21.82
CA ILE A 194 16.92 -21.54 21.21
C ILE A 194 17.85 -20.95 22.28
N ASP A 195 17.35 -20.01 23.10
CA ASP A 195 18.11 -19.40 24.18
C ASP A 195 18.57 -20.44 25.22
N ALA A 196 17.72 -21.41 25.53
CA ALA A 196 18.08 -22.52 26.42
C ALA A 196 19.20 -23.43 25.83
N LYS A 197 19.19 -23.64 24.51
CA LYS A 197 20.21 -24.43 23.81
C LYS A 197 21.54 -23.69 23.75
N ASP A 198 21.54 -22.41 23.52
CA ASP A 198 22.76 -21.59 23.47
C ASP A 198 23.40 -21.46 24.86
N SER A 199 22.62 -21.34 25.94
CA SER A 199 23.11 -21.33 27.31
C SER A 199 23.72 -22.69 27.71
N PHE A 200 23.15 -23.80 27.22
CA PHE A 200 23.67 -25.14 27.46
C PHE A 200 25.00 -25.40 26.73
N THR A 201 25.16 -24.89 25.52
CA THR A 201 26.42 -25.02 24.75
C THR A 201 27.53 -24.16 25.34
N PHE A 202 27.21 -22.99 25.92
CA PHE A 202 28.20 -22.15 26.58
C PHE A 202 28.71 -22.75 27.89
N GLN A 203 27.86 -23.38 28.69
CA GLN A 203 28.28 -24.10 29.91
C GLN A 203 29.11 -25.35 29.61
N HIS A 204 28.86 -26.03 28.47
CA HIS A 204 29.64 -27.20 28.09
C HIS A 204 31.05 -26.86 27.58
N SER A 205 31.20 -25.70 26.91
CA SER A 205 32.53 -25.26 26.43
C SER A 205 33.44 -24.75 27.55
N THR A 206 32.90 -24.27 28.67
CA THR A 206 33.66 -23.79 29.83
C THR A 206 34.13 -24.94 30.75
N ASN A 207 33.48 -26.12 30.69
CA ASN A 207 33.88 -27.30 31.50
C ASN A 207 34.89 -28.24 30.83
N VAL A 208 35.29 -27.96 29.57
CA VAL A 208 36.29 -28.79 28.84
C VAL A 208 37.70 -28.17 28.87
N SER A 209 37.89 -27.02 29.53
CA SER A 209 39.17 -26.31 29.63
C SER A 209 39.75 -26.27 31.04
N GLN A 210 39.57 -27.34 31.83
CA GLN A 210 40.35 -27.61 33.05
C GLN A 210 41.07 -28.93 32.97
#